data_5e717c257f3c2b0e7c8bb6f9835c9e20
#
_entry.id   5e717c257f3c2b0e7c8bb6f9835c9e20
#
_cell.length_a   1.000
_cell.length_b   1.000
_cell.length_c   1.000
_cell.angle_alpha   90.00
_cell.angle_beta   90.00
_cell.angle_gamma   90.00
#
_symmetry.space_group_name_H-M   'P 1'
#
loop_
_entity.id
_entity.type
_entity.pdbx_description
1 polymer ?
#
loop_
_entity_poly.entity_id
_entity_poly.type
_entity_poly.pdbx_seq_one_letter_code
_entity_poly.pdbx_strand_id
1 'polypeptide(L)'
;LEQVAAILSDPEASANDRGVALALLRNAAIAAEGKLPMCQDTGTATIFAKKGERVLTGGGDAEHLSRGVYETYTKENLRYSQTVPLTMYEEKNSGSNLPAQIDLYAADGDAYEFLFVAKGGGSANKMALFQETKALLNPASLEKFMAEKMRALGTAACPPYHLVFVIGGTSAETCLKAVKLASTGYLDHLPTEGNELGQAFRDRELEAKALEMARSTGIGAQFGGRHFALDVRVIRLPRHGASCPVGIGVSCSADRN
;
A
#
# COMPACT_ATOMS: atom_id res chain seq x y z
N LEU A 1 -5.41 -8.36 -11.71
CA LEU A 1 -5.31 -9.76 -12.23
C LEU A 1 -4.65 -9.82 -13.60
N GLU A 2 -4.87 -8.86 -14.50
CA GLU A 2 -4.26 -8.81 -15.84
C GLU A 2 -2.73 -8.84 -15.80
N GLN A 3 -2.11 -8.07 -14.92
CA GLN A 3 -0.66 -8.06 -14.73
C GLN A 3 -0.13 -9.43 -14.25
N VAL A 4 -0.89 -10.12 -13.39
CA VAL A 4 -0.53 -11.48 -12.96
C VAL A 4 -0.67 -12.48 -14.11
N ALA A 5 -1.73 -12.37 -14.91
CA ALA A 5 -1.94 -13.22 -16.08
C ALA A 5 -0.82 -13.02 -17.15
N ALA A 6 -0.35 -11.79 -17.33
CA ALA A 6 0.74 -11.48 -18.24
C ALA A 6 2.04 -12.23 -17.92
N ILE A 7 2.28 -12.59 -16.64
CA ILE A 7 3.45 -13.38 -16.23
C ILE A 7 3.48 -14.76 -16.91
N LEU A 8 2.31 -15.35 -17.15
CA LEU A 8 2.23 -16.68 -17.77
C LEU A 8 2.76 -16.71 -19.21
N SER A 9 2.62 -15.58 -19.92
CA SER A 9 3.07 -15.42 -21.30
C SER A 9 4.41 -14.69 -21.45
N ASP A 10 5.01 -14.22 -20.35
CA ASP A 10 6.32 -13.56 -20.40
C ASP A 10 7.43 -14.59 -20.71
N PRO A 11 8.15 -14.47 -21.84
CA PRO A 11 9.21 -15.40 -22.20
C PRO A 11 10.36 -15.44 -21.21
N GLU A 12 10.60 -14.33 -20.47
CA GLU A 12 11.66 -14.20 -19.50
C GLU A 12 11.25 -14.65 -18.07
N ALA A 13 9.96 -14.98 -17.85
CA ALA A 13 9.49 -15.49 -16.57
C ALA A 13 10.08 -16.88 -16.27
N SER A 14 10.54 -17.06 -15.03
CA SER A 14 10.99 -18.35 -14.54
C SER A 14 9.81 -19.33 -14.38
N ALA A 15 10.11 -20.63 -14.24
CA ALA A 15 9.10 -21.61 -13.89
C ALA A 15 8.43 -21.30 -12.55
N ASN A 16 9.17 -20.75 -11.60
CA ASN A 16 8.64 -20.32 -10.30
C ASN A 16 7.68 -19.13 -10.46
N ASP A 17 8.05 -18.11 -11.24
CA ASP A 17 7.18 -16.96 -11.49
C ASP A 17 5.85 -17.41 -12.10
N ARG A 18 5.88 -18.25 -13.12
CA ARG A 18 4.67 -18.80 -13.74
C ARG A 18 3.84 -19.68 -12.80
N GLY A 19 4.50 -20.52 -12.01
CA GLY A 19 3.83 -21.35 -11.00
C GLY A 19 3.09 -20.52 -9.96
N VAL A 20 3.71 -19.48 -9.42
CA VAL A 20 3.08 -18.55 -8.47
C VAL A 20 1.95 -17.78 -9.14
N ALA A 21 2.16 -17.24 -10.34
CA ALA A 21 1.11 -16.50 -11.07
C ALA A 21 -0.13 -17.39 -11.32
N LEU A 22 0.06 -18.64 -11.74
CA LEU A 22 -1.05 -19.59 -11.95
C LEU A 22 -1.78 -19.87 -10.62
N ALA A 23 -1.06 -20.07 -9.52
CA ALA A 23 -1.66 -20.27 -8.20
C ALA A 23 -2.48 -19.06 -7.75
N LEU A 24 -1.98 -17.84 -7.96
CA LEU A 24 -2.70 -16.59 -7.63
C LEU A 24 -3.98 -16.45 -8.48
N LEU A 25 -3.93 -16.73 -9.76
CA LEU A 25 -5.11 -16.67 -10.65
C LEU A 25 -6.17 -17.70 -10.26
N ARG A 26 -5.76 -18.95 -9.96
CA ARG A 26 -6.67 -19.99 -9.47
C ARG A 26 -7.30 -19.59 -8.14
N ASN A 27 -6.51 -19.07 -7.21
CA ASN A 27 -7.00 -18.57 -5.94
C ASN A 27 -8.01 -17.42 -6.13
N ALA A 28 -7.76 -16.51 -7.07
CA ALA A 28 -8.70 -15.45 -7.40
C ALA A 28 -10.03 -15.98 -7.96
N ALA A 29 -9.97 -16.99 -8.83
CA ALA A 29 -11.17 -17.64 -9.37
C ALA A 29 -12.01 -18.30 -8.25
N ILE A 30 -11.37 -19.00 -7.31
CA ILE A 30 -12.03 -19.61 -6.16
C ILE A 30 -12.65 -18.54 -5.25
N ALA A 31 -11.92 -17.46 -4.98
CA ALA A 31 -12.42 -16.38 -4.16
C ALA A 31 -13.60 -15.63 -4.80
N ALA A 32 -13.65 -15.57 -6.13
CA ALA A 32 -14.76 -14.97 -6.86
C ALA A 32 -16.09 -15.75 -6.71
N GLU A 33 -16.06 -17.02 -6.28
CA GLU A 33 -17.25 -17.77 -5.93
C GLU A 33 -17.93 -17.29 -4.64
N GLY A 34 -17.27 -16.41 -3.88
CA GLY A 34 -17.81 -15.83 -2.63
C GLY A 34 -17.87 -16.79 -1.45
N LYS A 35 -17.20 -17.95 -1.52
CA LYS A 35 -17.18 -18.95 -0.45
C LYS A 35 -15.94 -18.87 0.44
N LEU A 36 -14.80 -18.54 -0.16
CA LEU A 36 -13.51 -18.44 0.51
C LEU A 36 -12.89 -17.06 0.23
N PRO A 37 -12.23 -16.45 1.23
CA PRO A 37 -11.52 -15.19 1.02
C PRO A 37 -10.28 -15.41 0.14
N MET A 38 -9.84 -14.35 -0.53
CA MET A 38 -8.61 -14.36 -1.33
C MET A 38 -7.36 -14.64 -0.48
N CYS A 39 -7.37 -14.22 0.76
CA CYS A 39 -6.28 -14.39 1.73
C CYS A 39 -6.86 -14.63 3.11
N GLN A 40 -6.19 -15.46 3.91
CA GLN A 40 -6.55 -15.69 5.32
C GLN A 40 -6.39 -14.45 6.19
N ASP A 41 -5.52 -13.51 5.81
CA ASP A 41 -5.42 -12.21 6.46
C ASP A 41 -6.38 -11.23 5.77
N THR A 42 -7.52 -10.99 6.40
CA THR A 42 -8.53 -10.06 5.89
C THR A 42 -8.22 -8.59 6.23
N GLY A 43 -7.08 -8.36 6.88
CA GLY A 43 -6.45 -7.06 7.03
C GLY A 43 -6.97 -6.22 8.19
N THR A 44 -6.29 -5.11 8.39
CA THR A 44 -6.69 -4.02 9.29
C THR A 44 -7.48 -2.98 8.50
N ALA A 45 -8.63 -2.58 9.02
CA ALA A 45 -9.46 -1.55 8.38
C ALA A 45 -8.82 -0.17 8.56
N THR A 46 -8.68 0.54 7.45
CA THR A 46 -8.34 1.96 7.40
C THR A 46 -9.38 2.67 6.55
N ILE A 47 -9.89 3.79 7.03
CA ILE A 47 -10.90 4.59 6.35
C ILE A 47 -10.37 6.01 6.18
N PHE A 48 -10.24 6.45 4.94
CA PHE A 48 -10.01 7.84 4.60
C PHE A 48 -11.31 8.40 4.06
N ALA A 49 -11.78 9.50 4.63
CA ALA A 49 -13.02 10.12 4.19
C ALA A 49 -12.87 11.63 4.01
N LYS A 50 -13.55 12.15 2.98
CA LYS A 50 -13.72 13.58 2.74
C LYS A 50 -15.19 13.93 2.96
N LYS A 51 -15.46 14.67 4.02
CA LYS A 51 -16.80 15.11 4.38
C LYS A 51 -17.02 16.53 3.90
N GLY A 52 -17.94 16.69 2.97
CA GLY A 52 -18.36 18.00 2.49
C GLY A 52 -18.95 18.86 3.60
N GLU A 53 -18.73 20.16 3.56
CA GLU A 53 -19.19 21.13 4.57
C GLU A 53 -20.70 21.15 4.77
N ARG A 54 -21.46 20.76 3.74
CA ARG A 54 -22.94 20.68 3.79
C ARG A 54 -23.48 19.30 4.18
N VAL A 55 -22.61 18.34 4.49
CA VAL A 55 -23.01 17.00 4.95
C VAL A 55 -23.23 17.00 6.45
N LEU A 56 -24.48 16.98 6.87
CA LEU A 56 -24.89 17.00 8.27
C LEU A 56 -25.25 15.59 8.74
N THR A 57 -24.37 14.96 9.51
CA THR A 57 -24.55 13.60 10.06
C THR A 57 -25.06 13.60 11.51
N GLY A 58 -25.15 14.75 12.14
CA GLY A 58 -25.47 14.84 13.57
C GLY A 58 -24.32 14.53 14.52
N GLY A 59 -23.11 14.24 13.99
CA GLY A 59 -21.93 13.88 14.76
C GLY A 59 -21.70 12.37 14.87
N GLY A 60 -20.65 11.97 15.61
CA GLY A 60 -20.34 10.56 15.87
C GLY A 60 -19.82 9.77 14.67
N ASP A 61 -19.34 10.42 13.60
CA ASP A 61 -18.91 9.75 12.37
C ASP A 61 -17.89 8.65 12.60
N ALA A 62 -16.87 8.93 13.40
CA ALA A 62 -15.82 7.93 13.72
C ALA A 62 -16.39 6.74 14.51
N GLU A 63 -17.35 6.96 15.41
CA GLU A 63 -18.03 5.89 16.14
C GLU A 63 -18.87 5.01 15.21
N HIS A 64 -19.64 5.63 14.32
CA HIS A 64 -20.47 4.91 13.36
C HIS A 64 -19.63 4.08 12.38
N LEU A 65 -18.51 4.63 11.89
CA LEU A 65 -17.58 3.91 11.03
C LEU A 65 -16.89 2.75 11.78
N SER A 66 -16.49 2.96 13.03
CA SER A 66 -15.94 1.89 13.87
C SER A 66 -16.97 0.78 14.12
N ARG A 67 -18.23 1.12 14.34
CA ARG A 67 -19.32 0.16 14.47
C ARG A 67 -19.50 -0.63 13.18
N GLY A 68 -19.46 0.02 12.02
CA GLY A 68 -19.52 -0.64 10.71
C GLY A 68 -18.39 -1.64 10.52
N VAL A 69 -17.14 -1.29 10.89
CA VAL A 69 -16.01 -2.22 10.88
C VAL A 69 -16.29 -3.42 11.81
N TYR A 70 -16.68 -3.16 13.05
CA TYR A 70 -17.01 -4.22 14.01
C TYR A 70 -18.05 -5.19 13.47
N GLU A 71 -19.16 -4.66 12.95
CA GLU A 71 -20.26 -5.48 12.44
C GLU A 71 -19.84 -6.30 11.23
N THR A 72 -19.07 -5.72 10.30
CA THR A 72 -18.58 -6.41 9.12
C THR A 72 -17.68 -7.59 9.52
N TYR A 73 -16.68 -7.34 10.35
CA TYR A 73 -15.74 -8.40 10.74
C TYR A 73 -16.38 -9.51 11.56
N THR A 74 -17.40 -9.21 12.36
CA THR A 74 -18.09 -10.22 13.18
C THR A 74 -19.18 -10.97 12.42
N LYS A 75 -19.97 -10.31 11.58
CA LYS A 75 -21.06 -10.94 10.83
C LYS A 75 -20.58 -11.75 9.62
N GLU A 76 -19.55 -11.26 8.93
CA GLU A 76 -18.98 -11.92 7.75
C GLU A 76 -17.87 -12.93 8.10
N ASN A 77 -17.65 -13.20 9.40
CA ASN A 77 -16.63 -14.12 9.89
C ASN A 77 -15.22 -13.82 9.36
N LEU A 78 -14.87 -12.52 9.27
CA LEU A 78 -13.54 -12.12 8.87
C LEU A 78 -12.54 -12.33 10.02
N ARG A 79 -11.25 -12.44 9.69
CA ARG A 79 -10.22 -12.71 10.69
C ARG A 79 -10.00 -11.51 11.63
N TYR A 80 -10.04 -11.74 12.94
CA TYR A 80 -9.68 -10.75 13.94
C TYR A 80 -8.15 -10.69 14.06
N SER A 81 -7.53 -9.69 13.45
CA SER A 81 -6.07 -9.56 13.39
C SER A 81 -5.52 -8.48 14.34
N GLN A 82 -6.39 -7.73 15.02
CA GLN A 82 -5.96 -6.66 15.92
C GLN A 82 -5.71 -7.21 17.33
N THR A 83 -4.54 -6.85 17.87
CA THR A 83 -4.20 -7.05 19.29
C THR A 83 -4.29 -5.73 20.04
N VAL A 84 -4.64 -5.80 21.29
CA VAL A 84 -4.66 -4.65 22.21
C VAL A 84 -3.64 -4.86 23.32
N PRO A 85 -2.81 -3.86 23.63
CA PRO A 85 -1.82 -3.97 24.68
C PRO A 85 -2.48 -3.95 26.06
N LEU A 86 -2.11 -4.91 26.92
CA LEU A 86 -2.47 -4.93 28.33
C LEU A 86 -1.35 -4.32 29.17
N THR A 87 -0.11 -4.59 28.79
CA THR A 87 1.11 -3.98 29.32
C THR A 87 2.05 -3.67 28.16
N MET A 88 3.27 -3.22 28.42
CA MET A 88 4.30 -3.05 27.39
C MET A 88 4.64 -4.37 26.66
N TYR A 89 4.47 -5.50 27.31
CA TYR A 89 4.91 -6.83 26.82
C TYR A 89 3.79 -7.84 26.66
N GLU A 90 2.59 -7.53 27.13
CA GLU A 90 1.43 -8.41 27.07
C GLU A 90 0.36 -7.86 26.16
N GLU A 91 -0.15 -8.69 25.28
CA GLU A 91 -1.18 -8.35 24.31
C GLU A 91 -2.33 -9.35 24.35
N LYS A 92 -3.49 -8.90 23.96
CA LYS A 92 -4.68 -9.73 23.77
C LYS A 92 -5.33 -9.43 22.42
N ASN A 93 -5.82 -10.45 21.73
CA ASN A 93 -6.64 -10.24 20.54
C ASN A 93 -7.89 -9.43 20.90
N SER A 94 -8.22 -8.41 20.11
CA SER A 94 -9.38 -7.53 20.38
C SER A 94 -10.73 -8.25 20.24
N GLY A 95 -10.79 -9.35 19.48
CA GLY A 95 -12.02 -10.08 19.18
C GLY A 95 -13.02 -9.31 18.29
N SER A 96 -12.59 -8.22 17.70
CA SER A 96 -13.48 -7.34 16.94
C SER A 96 -12.81 -6.68 15.73
N ASN A 97 -11.51 -6.88 15.56
CA ASN A 97 -10.65 -6.17 14.62
C ASN A 97 -10.64 -4.62 14.76
N LEU A 98 -10.99 -4.12 15.95
CA LEU A 98 -10.81 -2.72 16.35
C LEU A 98 -9.55 -2.56 17.21
N PRO A 99 -8.97 -1.36 17.27
CA PRO A 99 -9.41 -0.14 16.61
C PRO A 99 -9.09 -0.12 15.11
N ALA A 100 -9.92 0.53 14.32
CA ALA A 100 -9.63 0.90 12.94
C ALA A 100 -8.93 2.26 12.88
N GLN A 101 -8.12 2.49 11.83
CA GLN A 101 -7.66 3.85 11.54
C GLN A 101 -8.76 4.59 10.79
N ILE A 102 -9.19 5.75 11.28
CA ILE A 102 -10.22 6.58 10.64
C ILE A 102 -9.71 8.01 10.55
N ASP A 103 -9.51 8.46 9.31
CA ASP A 103 -9.08 9.82 8.99
C ASP A 103 -10.22 10.54 8.28
N LEU A 104 -10.77 11.58 8.91
CA LEU A 104 -11.84 12.41 8.36
C LEU A 104 -11.29 13.77 7.98
N TYR A 105 -11.50 14.17 6.74
CA TYR A 105 -11.07 15.46 6.20
C TYR A 105 -12.28 16.30 5.81
N ALA A 106 -12.21 17.59 6.09
CA ALA A 106 -13.17 18.55 5.56
C ALA A 106 -12.94 18.74 4.06
N ALA A 107 -14.02 18.88 3.32
CA ALA A 107 -14.03 19.18 1.90
C ALA A 107 -15.16 20.16 1.58
N ASP A 108 -15.07 20.82 0.45
CA ASP A 108 -16.17 21.66 -0.04
C ASP A 108 -17.34 20.77 -0.55
N GLY A 109 -18.53 21.31 -0.53
CA GLY A 109 -19.69 20.69 -1.17
C GLY A 109 -20.55 19.82 -0.26
N ASP A 110 -21.26 18.88 -0.85
CA ASP A 110 -22.30 18.05 -0.24
C ASP A 110 -22.06 16.54 -0.42
N ALA A 111 -20.88 16.16 -0.90
CA ALA A 111 -20.46 14.77 -1.01
C ALA A 111 -19.77 14.29 0.28
N TYR A 112 -19.99 13.03 0.63
CA TYR A 112 -19.22 12.33 1.64
C TYR A 112 -18.54 11.15 0.96
N GLU A 113 -17.26 11.32 0.67
CA GLU A 113 -16.46 10.34 -0.08
C GLU A 113 -15.65 9.47 0.86
N PHE A 114 -15.59 8.18 0.58
CA PHE A 114 -14.84 7.22 1.39
C PHE A 114 -13.88 6.41 0.55
N LEU A 115 -12.69 6.18 1.09
CA LEU A 115 -11.76 5.15 0.66
C LEU A 115 -11.61 4.15 1.81
N PHE A 116 -12.15 2.95 1.64
CA PHE A 116 -11.98 1.83 2.56
C PHE A 116 -10.80 0.99 2.14
N VAL A 117 -9.87 0.77 3.04
CA VAL A 117 -8.68 -0.04 2.82
C VAL A 117 -8.63 -1.15 3.87
N ALA A 118 -8.60 -2.40 3.44
CA ALA A 118 -8.25 -3.53 4.30
C ALA A 118 -6.82 -3.96 3.98
N LYS A 119 -5.87 -3.64 4.87
CA LYS A 119 -4.45 -3.89 4.63
C LYS A 119 -3.94 -5.02 5.51
N GLY A 120 -3.50 -6.11 4.87
CA GLY A 120 -2.93 -7.27 5.55
C GLY A 120 -1.66 -6.93 6.33
N GLY A 121 -1.41 -7.65 7.42
CA GLY A 121 -0.29 -7.40 8.33
C GLY A 121 1.07 -7.48 7.64
N GLY A 122 1.25 -8.40 6.68
CA GLY A 122 2.48 -8.52 5.90
C GLY A 122 2.77 -7.23 5.11
N SER A 123 1.79 -6.72 4.38
CA SER A 123 1.91 -5.46 3.63
C SER A 123 2.10 -4.25 4.56
N ALA A 124 1.34 -4.18 5.65
CA ALA A 124 1.46 -3.10 6.63
C ALA A 124 2.85 -3.06 7.28
N ASN A 125 3.42 -4.23 7.60
CA ASN A 125 4.75 -4.37 8.19
C ASN A 125 5.91 -3.99 7.24
N LYS A 126 5.65 -3.84 5.94
CA LYS A 126 6.64 -3.39 4.94
C LYS A 126 6.56 -1.90 4.64
N MET A 127 5.73 -1.17 5.37
CA MET A 127 5.74 0.29 5.31
C MET A 127 6.84 0.84 6.22
N ALA A 128 7.74 1.64 5.65
CA ALA A 128 8.84 2.25 6.38
C ALA A 128 9.07 3.70 5.96
N LEU A 129 9.57 4.50 6.90
CA LEU A 129 10.02 5.87 6.69
C LEU A 129 11.50 5.97 6.99
N PHE A 130 12.22 6.64 6.10
CA PHE A 130 13.63 6.98 6.25
C PHE A 130 13.78 8.49 6.21
N GLN A 131 14.47 9.04 7.19
CA GLN A 131 14.80 10.46 7.19
C GLN A 131 16.16 10.64 6.51
N GLU A 132 16.10 11.18 5.30
CA GLU A 132 17.24 11.43 4.46
C GLU A 132 17.53 12.94 4.35
N THR A 133 18.53 13.30 3.58
CA THR A 133 18.88 14.68 3.28
C THR A 133 18.77 14.96 1.79
N LYS A 134 18.93 16.23 1.39
CA LYS A 134 19.00 16.62 -0.03
C LYS A 134 20.09 15.84 -0.81
N ALA A 135 21.10 15.31 -0.14
CA ALA A 135 22.17 14.53 -0.76
C ALA A 135 21.63 13.26 -1.48
N LEU A 136 20.47 12.75 -1.07
CA LEU A 136 19.82 11.64 -1.74
C LEU A 136 19.25 12.02 -3.12
N LEU A 137 18.94 13.30 -3.35
CA LEU A 137 18.26 13.77 -4.56
C LEU A 137 19.22 13.93 -5.75
N ASN A 138 19.89 12.87 -6.11
CA ASN A 138 20.63 12.70 -7.35
C ASN A 138 20.44 11.27 -7.86
N PRO A 139 20.53 11.00 -9.17
CA PRO A 139 20.20 9.69 -9.74
C PRO A 139 20.95 8.53 -9.08
N ALA A 140 22.26 8.63 -8.94
CA ALA A 140 23.09 7.52 -8.42
C ALA A 140 22.75 7.16 -6.96
N SER A 141 22.59 8.15 -6.09
CA SER A 141 22.26 7.92 -4.67
C SER A 141 20.84 7.39 -4.50
N LEU A 142 19.88 7.96 -5.23
CA LEU A 142 18.47 7.56 -5.12
C LEU A 142 18.26 6.14 -5.64
N GLU A 143 18.83 5.79 -6.78
CA GLU A 143 18.73 4.45 -7.34
C GLU A 143 19.38 3.39 -6.45
N LYS A 144 20.57 3.69 -5.91
CA LYS A 144 21.21 2.82 -4.94
C LYS A 144 20.34 2.60 -3.72
N PHE A 145 19.79 3.67 -3.14
CA PHE A 145 18.86 3.61 -2.00
C PHE A 145 17.64 2.73 -2.33
N MET A 146 16.99 2.98 -3.46
CA MET A 146 15.80 2.21 -3.87
C MET A 146 16.13 0.72 -4.02
N ALA A 147 17.24 0.38 -4.68
CA ALA A 147 17.67 -1.00 -4.85
C ALA A 147 17.96 -1.71 -3.52
N GLU A 148 18.62 -1.03 -2.58
CA GLU A 148 18.87 -1.55 -1.23
C GLU A 148 17.56 -1.81 -0.46
N LYS A 149 16.62 -0.87 -0.51
CA LYS A 149 15.34 -1.00 0.18
C LYS A 149 14.44 -2.07 -0.45
N MET A 150 14.45 -2.22 -1.77
CA MET A 150 13.73 -3.31 -2.44
C MET A 150 14.23 -4.68 -1.96
N ARG A 151 15.55 -4.90 -1.90
CA ARG A 151 16.11 -6.17 -1.40
C ARG A 151 15.71 -6.42 0.07
N ALA A 152 15.71 -5.38 0.89
CA ALA A 152 15.34 -5.49 2.31
C ALA A 152 13.86 -5.83 2.54
N LEU A 153 12.97 -5.57 1.58
CA LEU A 153 11.56 -5.96 1.67
C LEU A 153 11.42 -7.49 1.78
N GLY A 154 12.21 -8.24 1.00
CA GLY A 154 12.09 -9.70 0.96
C GLY A 154 10.70 -10.19 0.53
N THR A 155 10.36 -11.42 0.90
CA THR A 155 9.14 -12.10 0.42
C THR A 155 8.02 -12.19 1.46
N ALA A 156 8.24 -11.73 2.70
CA ALA A 156 7.31 -11.94 3.82
C ALA A 156 5.92 -11.29 3.64
N ALA A 157 5.77 -10.34 2.72
CA ALA A 157 4.49 -9.72 2.39
C ALA A 157 3.89 -10.26 1.08
N CYS A 158 4.32 -11.41 0.60
CA CYS A 158 3.78 -12.13 -0.55
C CYS A 158 3.87 -11.35 -1.88
N PRO A 159 5.07 -11.25 -2.50
CA PRO A 159 5.19 -10.71 -3.85
C PRO A 159 4.49 -11.63 -4.88
N PRO A 160 4.24 -11.18 -6.12
CA PRO A 160 4.70 -9.91 -6.69
C PRO A 160 3.99 -8.70 -6.10
N TYR A 161 4.75 -7.62 -5.89
CA TYR A 161 4.27 -6.43 -5.20
C TYR A 161 3.79 -5.32 -6.14
N HIS A 162 2.86 -4.51 -5.66
CA HIS A 162 2.73 -3.12 -6.08
C HIS A 162 3.63 -2.29 -5.15
N LEU A 163 4.78 -1.84 -5.66
CA LEU A 163 5.76 -1.10 -4.88
C LEU A 163 5.46 0.41 -4.87
N VAL A 164 5.75 1.05 -3.77
CA VAL A 164 5.60 2.50 -3.65
C VAL A 164 6.86 3.10 -3.04
N PHE A 165 7.33 4.18 -3.64
CA PHE A 165 8.30 5.11 -3.08
C PHE A 165 7.69 6.51 -3.06
N VAL A 166 7.73 7.16 -1.92
CA VAL A 166 7.33 8.56 -1.78
C VAL A 166 8.53 9.36 -1.29
N ILE A 167 8.95 10.34 -2.07
CA ILE A 167 10.12 11.18 -1.76
C ILE A 167 9.63 12.58 -1.41
N GLY A 168 9.80 12.98 -0.16
CA GLY A 168 9.33 14.25 0.39
C GLY A 168 8.11 14.08 1.28
N GLY A 169 7.50 15.20 1.59
CA GLY A 169 6.44 15.38 2.57
C GLY A 169 6.80 16.50 3.53
N THR A 170 5.83 17.32 3.91
CA THR A 170 6.01 18.39 4.89
C THR A 170 6.18 17.86 6.32
N SER A 171 5.80 16.61 6.53
CA SER A 171 6.02 15.84 7.76
C SER A 171 6.24 14.36 7.44
N ALA A 172 6.75 13.62 8.41
CA ALA A 172 6.86 12.15 8.37
C ALA A 172 5.50 11.49 8.12
N GLU A 173 4.48 11.97 8.81
CA GLU A 173 3.10 11.50 8.69
C GLU A 173 2.54 11.70 7.27
N THR A 174 2.74 12.88 6.68
CA THR A 174 2.31 13.16 5.29
C THR A 174 2.97 12.21 4.31
N CYS A 175 4.27 11.91 4.48
CA CYS A 175 4.99 10.95 3.64
C CYS A 175 4.38 9.54 3.76
N LEU A 176 4.20 9.03 4.98
CA LEU A 176 3.62 7.70 5.23
C LEU A 176 2.16 7.59 4.76
N LYS A 177 1.37 8.64 4.93
CA LYS A 177 0.01 8.70 4.40
C LYS A 177 0.01 8.57 2.88
N ALA A 178 0.88 9.32 2.19
CA ALA A 178 1.01 9.22 0.74
C ALA A 178 1.46 7.81 0.30
N VAL A 179 2.36 7.14 1.03
CA VAL A 179 2.71 5.74 0.78
C VAL A 179 1.48 4.84 0.84
N LYS A 180 0.65 4.98 1.88
CA LYS A 180 -0.55 4.17 2.04
C LYS A 180 -1.56 4.40 0.91
N LEU A 181 -1.85 5.65 0.59
CA LEU A 181 -2.75 6.03 -0.51
C LEU A 181 -2.22 5.56 -1.88
N ALA A 182 -0.93 5.74 -2.14
CA ALA A 182 -0.32 5.27 -3.38
C ALA A 182 -0.35 3.75 -3.51
N SER A 183 -0.23 3.02 -2.39
CA SER A 183 -0.27 1.54 -2.40
C SER A 183 -1.65 0.97 -2.77
N THR A 184 -2.70 1.79 -2.77
CA THR A 184 -4.05 1.43 -3.21
C THR A 184 -4.40 1.98 -4.60
N GLY A 185 -3.46 2.59 -5.31
CA GLY A 185 -3.72 3.25 -6.59
C GLY A 185 -4.44 4.61 -6.49
N TYR A 186 -4.82 5.05 -5.28
CA TYR A 186 -5.58 6.30 -5.09
C TYR A 186 -4.87 7.54 -5.65
N LEU A 187 -3.53 7.52 -5.74
CA LEU A 187 -2.73 8.62 -6.28
C LEU A 187 -2.30 8.42 -7.74
N ASP A 188 -2.92 7.51 -8.46
CA ASP A 188 -2.53 7.20 -9.85
C ASP A 188 -2.87 8.30 -10.85
N HIS A 189 -3.77 9.21 -10.47
CA HIS A 189 -4.17 10.39 -11.25
C HIS A 189 -3.23 11.60 -11.11
N LEU A 190 -2.21 11.53 -10.25
CA LEU A 190 -1.27 12.63 -10.10
C LEU A 190 -0.58 12.96 -11.44
N PRO A 191 -0.28 14.25 -11.70
CA PRO A 191 0.46 14.66 -12.88
C PRO A 191 1.88 14.07 -12.90
N THR A 192 2.56 14.18 -14.03
CA THR A 192 3.92 13.67 -14.22
C THR A 192 5.00 14.72 -13.97
N GLU A 193 4.61 15.96 -13.71
CA GLU A 193 5.51 17.09 -13.48
C GLU A 193 5.07 17.90 -12.27
N GLY A 194 6.05 18.46 -11.57
CA GLY A 194 5.82 19.43 -10.51
C GLY A 194 5.64 20.85 -11.05
N ASN A 195 5.29 21.78 -10.18
CA ASN A 195 5.23 23.20 -10.49
C ASN A 195 5.71 24.06 -9.29
N GLU A 196 5.81 25.36 -9.50
CA GLU A 196 6.27 26.31 -8.47
C GLU A 196 5.28 26.44 -7.28
N LEU A 197 4.05 26.01 -7.46
CA LEU A 197 3.02 26.01 -6.39
C LEU A 197 3.08 24.78 -5.50
N GLY A 198 4.03 23.87 -5.72
CA GLY A 198 4.23 22.69 -4.88
C GLY A 198 3.36 21.50 -5.27
N GLN A 199 3.01 21.38 -6.56
CA GLN A 199 2.27 20.23 -7.08
C GLN A 199 3.00 18.92 -6.83
N ALA A 200 2.34 17.96 -6.21
CA ALA A 200 2.81 16.58 -6.15
C ALA A 200 2.76 15.92 -7.53
N PHE A 201 3.70 15.03 -7.83
CA PHE A 201 3.74 14.36 -9.13
C PHE A 201 4.28 12.93 -9.04
N ARG A 202 4.02 12.15 -10.08
CA ARG A 202 4.59 10.82 -10.31
C ARG A 202 5.73 10.91 -11.34
N ASP A 203 6.87 10.34 -10.99
CA ASP A 203 8.02 10.23 -11.89
C ASP A 203 7.95 8.92 -12.67
N ARG A 204 7.33 8.95 -13.86
CA ARG A 204 7.10 7.77 -14.69
C ARG A 204 8.39 7.13 -15.22
N GLU A 205 9.42 7.93 -15.49
CA GLU A 205 10.72 7.41 -15.94
C GLU A 205 11.40 6.64 -14.80
N LEU A 206 11.39 7.21 -13.60
CA LEU A 206 11.94 6.53 -12.42
C LEU A 206 11.10 5.32 -12.01
N GLU A 207 9.77 5.33 -12.20
CA GLU A 207 8.91 4.16 -12.01
C GLU A 207 9.33 3.00 -12.91
N ALA A 208 9.52 3.25 -14.20
CA ALA A 208 9.97 2.24 -15.17
C ALA A 208 11.36 1.68 -14.79
N LYS A 209 12.29 2.56 -14.43
CA LYS A 209 13.63 2.17 -13.99
C LYS A 209 13.60 1.36 -12.70
N ALA A 210 12.78 1.75 -11.74
CA ALA A 210 12.58 1.04 -10.48
C ALA A 210 11.97 -0.34 -10.69
N LEU A 211 11.09 -0.51 -11.67
CA LEU A 211 10.54 -1.82 -12.04
C LEU A 211 11.65 -2.75 -12.59
N GLU A 212 12.55 -2.24 -13.43
CA GLU A 212 13.69 -3.04 -13.90
C GLU A 212 14.66 -3.37 -12.76
N MET A 213 14.89 -2.45 -11.82
CA MET A 213 15.64 -2.76 -10.61
C MET A 213 14.98 -3.87 -9.78
N ALA A 214 13.66 -3.84 -9.63
CA ALA A 214 12.90 -4.88 -8.94
C ALA A 214 13.07 -6.25 -9.63
N ARG A 215 12.98 -6.29 -10.95
CA ARG A 215 13.21 -7.48 -11.79
C ARG A 215 14.62 -8.06 -11.63
N SER A 216 15.63 -7.18 -11.51
CA SER A 216 17.04 -7.57 -11.34
C SER A 216 17.38 -8.07 -9.94
N THR A 217 16.48 -8.00 -8.97
CA THR A 217 16.72 -8.53 -7.61
C THR A 217 16.91 -10.03 -7.57
N GLY A 218 16.32 -10.76 -8.50
CA GLY A 218 16.28 -12.22 -8.51
C GLY A 218 15.37 -12.87 -7.47
N ILE A 219 14.66 -12.06 -6.66
CA ILE A 219 13.73 -12.54 -5.61
C ILE A 219 12.50 -13.17 -6.23
N GLY A 220 11.98 -12.57 -7.31
CA GLY A 220 10.83 -13.07 -8.05
C GLY A 220 9.53 -13.06 -7.26
N ALA A 221 8.56 -13.80 -7.77
CA ALA A 221 7.28 -14.02 -7.15
C ALA A 221 7.39 -15.09 -6.05
N GLN A 222 8.10 -14.81 -4.96
CA GLN A 222 8.31 -15.59 -3.73
C GLN A 222 9.47 -16.60 -3.74
N PHE A 223 9.73 -17.32 -4.82
CA PHE A 223 10.66 -18.44 -4.83
C PHE A 223 11.81 -18.26 -5.84
N GLY A 224 12.23 -17.05 -6.08
CA GLY A 224 13.19 -16.68 -7.11
C GLY A 224 12.54 -16.43 -8.46
N GLY A 225 13.16 -15.61 -9.28
CA GLY A 225 12.68 -15.19 -10.59
C GLY A 225 12.78 -13.67 -10.76
N ARG A 226 12.04 -13.16 -11.75
CA ARG A 226 12.10 -11.72 -12.09
C ARG A 226 10.89 -10.92 -11.60
N HIS A 227 9.74 -11.55 -11.36
CA HIS A 227 8.50 -10.86 -11.02
C HIS A 227 8.37 -10.57 -9.51
N PHE A 228 9.33 -9.81 -8.98
CA PHE A 228 9.26 -9.30 -7.60
C PHE A 228 8.21 -8.21 -7.42
N ALA A 229 7.99 -7.40 -8.46
CA ALA A 229 6.95 -6.38 -8.50
C ALA A 229 6.15 -6.45 -9.80
N LEU A 230 4.86 -6.13 -9.73
CA LEU A 230 3.97 -5.93 -10.88
C LEU A 230 4.13 -4.53 -11.43
N ASP A 231 4.22 -3.55 -10.55
CA ASP A 231 4.45 -2.15 -10.87
C ASP A 231 5.17 -1.43 -9.73
N VAL A 232 5.62 -0.21 -10.01
CA VAL A 232 6.22 0.69 -9.03
C VAL A 232 5.61 2.07 -9.19
N ARG A 233 5.29 2.71 -8.09
CA ARG A 233 4.87 4.11 -8.04
C ARG A 233 5.96 4.92 -7.35
N VAL A 234 6.41 5.99 -8.00
CA VAL A 234 7.38 6.93 -7.44
C VAL A 234 6.75 8.31 -7.39
N ILE A 235 6.45 8.77 -6.19
CA ILE A 235 5.77 10.03 -5.95
C ILE A 235 6.72 11.04 -5.32
N ARG A 236 6.70 12.25 -5.84
CA ARG A 236 7.47 13.37 -5.34
C ARG A 236 6.53 14.38 -4.70
N LEU A 237 6.83 14.72 -3.43
CA LEU A 237 6.08 15.70 -2.63
C LEU A 237 6.95 16.91 -2.30
N PRO A 238 6.35 18.10 -2.07
CA PRO A 238 7.02 19.20 -1.40
C PRO A 238 7.60 18.76 -0.06
N ARG A 239 8.69 19.38 0.37
CA ARG A 239 9.36 19.07 1.63
C ARG A 239 9.94 20.31 2.29
N HIS A 240 10.24 20.23 3.57
CA HIS A 240 11.08 21.21 4.23
C HIS A 240 12.52 21.12 3.69
N GLY A 241 13.18 22.25 3.48
CA GLY A 241 14.53 22.30 2.88
C GLY A 241 15.58 21.46 3.61
N ALA A 242 15.48 21.38 4.93
CA ALA A 242 16.44 20.66 5.79
C ALA A 242 16.09 19.16 5.99
N SER A 243 14.94 18.69 5.55
CA SER A 243 14.52 17.28 5.68
C SER A 243 14.15 16.67 4.34
N CYS A 244 14.37 15.37 4.19
CA CYS A 244 13.95 14.62 3.01
C CYS A 244 13.40 13.27 3.44
N PRO A 245 12.17 13.22 3.96
CA PRO A 245 11.56 11.95 4.29
C PRO A 245 11.38 11.12 3.02
N VAL A 246 11.67 9.84 3.10
CA VAL A 246 11.44 8.86 2.03
C VAL A 246 10.66 7.70 2.61
N GLY A 247 9.46 7.54 2.11
CA GLY A 247 8.59 6.45 2.46
C GLY A 247 8.65 5.32 1.44
N ILE A 248 8.59 4.09 1.92
CA ILE A 248 8.45 2.89 1.09
C ILE A 248 7.25 2.08 1.60
N GLY A 249 6.56 1.43 0.70
CA GLY A 249 5.48 0.52 1.04
C GLY A 249 5.13 -0.41 -0.10
N VAL A 250 4.29 -1.37 0.22
CA VAL A 250 3.82 -2.37 -0.74
C VAL A 250 2.32 -2.61 -0.60
N SER A 251 1.70 -3.02 -1.70
CA SER A 251 0.52 -3.87 -1.68
C SER A 251 0.93 -5.26 -2.16
N CYS A 252 0.40 -6.31 -1.55
CA CYS A 252 0.80 -7.69 -1.85
C CYS A 252 0.05 -8.24 -3.08
N SER A 253 0.39 -9.46 -3.48
CA SER A 253 -0.26 -10.17 -4.58
C SER A 253 -1.77 -10.43 -4.39
N ALA A 254 -2.31 -10.20 -3.19
CA ALA A 254 -3.74 -10.26 -2.92
C ALA A 254 -4.47 -8.92 -3.13
N ASP A 255 -3.80 -7.92 -3.70
CA ASP A 255 -4.37 -6.60 -3.97
C ASP A 255 -5.63 -6.67 -4.84
N ARG A 256 -6.66 -5.90 -4.45
CA ARG A 256 -7.95 -5.75 -5.13
C ARG A 256 -8.38 -4.30 -5.04
N ASN A 257 -8.68 -3.68 -6.15
CA ASN A 257 -9.25 -2.35 -6.29
C ASN A 257 -10.62 -2.43 -6.94
#